data_1b29d38618f726a2d9e8763cde6e9ff9
#
_entry.id   1b29d38618f726a2d9e8763cde6e9ff9
#
_cell.length_a   1.000
_cell.length_b   1.000
_cell.length_c   1.000
_cell.angle_alpha   90.00
_cell.angle_beta   90.00
_cell.angle_gamma   90.00
#
_symmetry.space_group_name_H-M   'P 1'
#
loop_
_entity.id
_entity.type
_entity.pdbx_description
1 polymer ?
#
loop_
_entity_poly.entity_id
_entity_poly.type
_entity_poly.pdbx_seq_one_letter_code
_entity_poly.pdbx_strand_id
1 'polypeptide(L)'
;MSLYPPEWDTLEEEQPVIEAEPQPPQETPQPGRQAPPPRTRQRQPERQQGGDRLSRLTLGISVLALILAVAALFFALRPKSEPEPEEPPAPPAVEEPVTFQFGDRVLTPLEGMPLNPYDRDGFSLDEKGRVTYEKDGKRARTGVDVSTYQKEINWQAVAGDGIDFAILRLGYRGYTEGGLFLDQTFENNLRGALDAGLEVGVYFFSQAVTPEEAEAEAAYILNAIEGCEITGPIAFDWEPIAPGNNARTDGLDNDVLTRCANAFCAKIEGAGYTPAVYFNQSLGYLRYDLRE
;
A
#
# COMPACT_ATOMS: atom_id res chain seq x y z
N MET A 1 -3.34 -25.04 -29.01
CA MET A 1 -2.14 -24.21 -29.16
C MET A 1 -1.41 -24.40 -27.86
N SER A 2 -0.16 -24.85 -27.85
CA SER A 2 0.59 -25.06 -26.59
C SER A 2 0.80 -23.72 -25.90
N LEU A 3 0.60 -23.67 -24.59
CA LEU A 3 0.84 -22.48 -23.77
C LEU A 3 2.33 -22.29 -23.44
N TYR A 4 3.17 -23.27 -23.86
CA TYR A 4 4.58 -23.39 -23.50
C TYR A 4 5.46 -23.53 -24.72
N PRO A 5 6.72 -23.07 -24.68
CA PRO A 5 7.70 -23.31 -25.70
C PRO A 5 7.98 -24.83 -25.87
N PRO A 6 8.14 -25.33 -27.10
CA PRO A 6 8.30 -26.76 -27.35
C PRO A 6 9.60 -27.37 -26.74
N GLU A 7 10.62 -26.57 -26.50
CA GLU A 7 11.86 -26.98 -25.84
C GLU A 7 11.69 -27.38 -24.38
N TRP A 8 10.63 -26.95 -23.70
CA TRP A 8 10.37 -27.31 -22.30
C TRP A 8 9.86 -28.74 -22.12
N ASP A 9 9.40 -29.36 -23.18
CA ASP A 9 8.95 -30.78 -23.15
C ASP A 9 10.12 -31.79 -23.17
N THR A 10 11.35 -31.30 -23.37
CA THR A 10 12.54 -32.15 -23.56
C THR A 10 13.61 -32.04 -22.46
N LEU A 11 13.41 -31.19 -21.43
CA LEU A 11 14.42 -30.93 -20.39
C LEU A 11 14.23 -31.85 -19.18
N GLU A 12 14.47 -33.14 -19.32
CA GLU A 12 14.81 -34.06 -18.21
C GLU A 12 16.33 -34.16 -18.03
N GLU A 13 17.06 -33.06 -17.87
CA GLU A 13 18.47 -33.10 -17.51
C GLU A 13 18.69 -32.53 -16.10
N GLU A 14 19.40 -33.34 -15.27
CA GLU A 14 19.79 -33.03 -13.90
C GLU A 14 20.50 -31.66 -13.80
N GLN A 15 19.76 -30.65 -13.28
CA GLN A 15 20.36 -29.37 -12.95
C GLN A 15 21.21 -29.48 -11.67
N PRO A 16 22.38 -28.83 -11.57
CA PRO A 16 23.21 -28.89 -10.38
C PRO A 16 22.44 -28.27 -9.18
N VAL A 17 22.48 -28.98 -8.07
CA VAL A 17 21.97 -28.49 -6.79
C VAL A 17 22.78 -27.27 -6.37
N ILE A 18 22.23 -26.07 -6.57
CA ILE A 18 22.79 -24.85 -6.02
C ILE A 18 22.26 -24.72 -4.59
N GLU A 19 23.15 -24.67 -3.60
CA GLU A 19 22.79 -24.36 -2.22
C GLU A 19 22.02 -23.03 -2.19
N ALA A 20 20.80 -23.06 -1.65
CA ALA A 20 19.91 -21.92 -1.61
C ALA A 20 20.53 -20.79 -0.79
N GLU A 21 20.69 -19.62 -1.38
CA GLU A 21 21.10 -18.42 -0.66
C GLU A 21 20.05 -18.07 0.42
N PRO A 22 20.46 -17.74 1.65
CA PRO A 22 19.50 -17.44 2.73
C PRO A 22 18.74 -16.15 2.47
N GLN A 23 17.42 -16.23 2.55
CA GLN A 23 16.55 -15.03 2.55
C GLN A 23 16.71 -14.24 3.86
N PRO A 24 16.55 -12.90 3.82
CA PRO A 24 16.44 -12.12 5.06
C PRO A 24 15.23 -12.58 5.89
N PRO A 25 15.34 -12.55 7.24
CA PRO A 25 14.26 -12.99 8.11
C PRO A 25 13.01 -12.12 7.94
N GLN A 26 11.86 -12.76 7.70
CA GLN A 26 10.55 -12.11 7.73
C GLN A 26 10.21 -11.68 9.15
N GLU A 27 9.85 -10.42 9.34
CA GLU A 27 9.37 -9.90 10.63
C GLU A 27 8.04 -10.56 11.01
N THR A 28 8.00 -11.25 12.15
CA THR A 28 6.78 -11.81 12.72
C THR A 28 5.87 -10.72 13.29
N PRO A 29 4.54 -10.75 13.06
CA PRO A 29 3.61 -9.78 13.63
C PRO A 29 3.55 -9.86 15.14
N GLN A 30 3.68 -8.75 15.85
CA GLN A 30 3.49 -8.65 17.29
C GLN A 30 1.99 -8.75 17.67
N PRO A 31 1.63 -9.45 18.76
CA PRO A 31 0.23 -9.61 19.17
C PRO A 31 -0.36 -8.31 19.71
N GLY A 32 -1.58 -8.00 19.24
CA GLY A 32 -2.33 -6.79 19.52
C GLY A 32 -2.69 -6.59 20.99
N ARG A 33 -2.62 -5.35 21.45
CA ARG A 33 -3.13 -4.87 22.76
C ARG A 33 -4.65 -4.78 22.71
N GLN A 34 -5.30 -5.40 23.68
CA GLN A 34 -6.75 -5.33 23.91
C GLN A 34 -7.18 -3.96 24.43
N ALA A 35 -8.32 -3.46 23.91
CA ALA A 35 -8.98 -2.24 24.33
C ALA A 35 -9.88 -2.48 25.57
N PRO A 36 -10.05 -1.48 26.48
CA PRO A 36 -10.90 -1.61 27.67
C PRO A 36 -12.40 -1.42 27.37
N PRO A 37 -13.30 -1.99 28.24
CA PRO A 37 -14.75 -2.01 27.98
C PRO A 37 -15.46 -0.68 28.30
N PRO A 38 -16.67 -0.44 27.76
CA PRO A 38 -17.40 0.80 27.89
C PRO A 38 -18.13 0.95 29.23
N ARG A 39 -18.13 2.18 29.78
CA ARG A 39 -18.82 2.56 31.02
C ARG A 39 -20.30 2.86 30.79
N THR A 40 -21.15 2.25 31.58
CA THR A 40 -22.61 2.46 31.67
C THR A 40 -22.96 3.76 32.40
N ARG A 41 -23.90 4.53 31.85
CA ARG A 41 -24.44 5.76 32.44
C ARG A 41 -25.74 5.45 33.16
N GLN A 42 -25.83 5.77 34.48
CA GLN A 42 -27.05 5.69 35.31
C GLN A 42 -27.92 6.94 35.13
N ARG A 43 -29.22 6.73 35.04
CA ARG A 43 -30.26 7.76 35.07
C ARG A 43 -30.71 8.06 36.51
N GLN A 44 -30.94 9.32 36.83
CA GLN A 44 -31.66 9.78 38.07
C GLN A 44 -33.04 10.29 37.74
N PRO A 45 -34.03 10.21 38.69
CA PRO A 45 -35.44 10.43 38.44
C PRO A 45 -35.91 11.86 38.69
N GLU A 46 -36.99 12.21 37.97
CA GLU A 46 -37.74 13.48 38.06
C GLU A 46 -38.54 13.60 39.34
N ARG A 47 -38.68 14.83 39.83
CA ARG A 47 -39.59 15.24 40.91
C ARG A 47 -40.60 16.25 40.40
N GLN A 48 -41.90 15.95 40.51
CA GLN A 48 -43.05 16.85 40.25
C GLN A 48 -43.32 17.73 41.46
N GLN A 49 -43.69 18.99 41.24
CA GLN A 49 -44.55 19.77 42.14
C GLN A 49 -45.37 20.78 41.35
N GLY A 50 -46.69 20.76 41.53
CA GLY A 50 -47.64 21.71 41.02
C GLY A 50 -48.17 22.67 42.11
N GLY A 51 -48.71 23.79 41.69
CA GLY A 51 -49.56 24.64 42.52
C GLY A 51 -49.46 26.17 42.32
N ASP A 52 -50.61 26.81 42.06
CA ASP A 52 -50.98 28.24 42.15
C ASP A 52 -50.71 29.12 40.91
N ARG A 53 -51.76 29.19 40.06
CA ARG A 53 -51.71 29.88 38.78
C ARG A 53 -52.51 31.18 38.60
N LEU A 54 -53.22 31.69 39.49
CA LEU A 54 -54.11 32.85 39.19
C LEU A 54 -53.74 34.20 39.81
N SER A 55 -52.98 34.29 40.87
CA SER A 55 -52.63 35.56 41.53
C SER A 55 -51.32 36.23 41.04
N ARG A 56 -50.59 35.56 40.16
CA ARG A 56 -49.28 36.05 39.69
C ARG A 56 -49.29 36.67 38.28
N LEU A 57 -50.44 36.58 37.55
CA LEU A 57 -50.53 37.03 36.16
C LEU A 57 -50.54 38.53 35.98
N THR A 58 -51.31 39.25 36.89
CA THR A 58 -51.45 40.71 36.80
C THR A 58 -50.24 41.50 37.25
N LEU A 59 -49.47 40.99 38.23
CA LEU A 59 -48.25 41.63 38.69
C LEU A 59 -47.09 41.42 37.65
N GLY A 60 -47.12 40.29 36.96
CA GLY A 60 -46.14 39.98 35.94
C GLY A 60 -46.20 40.89 34.70
N ILE A 61 -47.37 41.25 34.24
CA ILE A 61 -47.58 42.10 33.07
C ILE A 61 -47.09 43.53 33.31
N SER A 62 -47.35 44.10 34.52
CA SER A 62 -46.85 45.44 34.85
C SER A 62 -45.32 45.52 34.99
N VAL A 63 -44.73 44.51 35.55
CA VAL A 63 -43.27 44.42 35.66
C VAL A 63 -42.62 44.25 34.28
N LEU A 64 -43.19 43.44 33.41
CA LEU A 64 -42.68 43.24 32.06
C LEU A 64 -42.77 44.52 31.21
N ALA A 65 -43.89 45.29 31.34
CA ALA A 65 -44.03 46.56 30.64
C ALA A 65 -43.00 47.60 31.11
N LEU A 66 -42.71 47.63 32.43
CA LEU A 66 -41.64 48.50 32.98
C LEU A 66 -40.24 48.11 32.50
N ILE A 67 -39.96 46.82 32.46
CA ILE A 67 -38.67 46.31 31.94
C ILE A 67 -38.50 46.65 30.48
N LEU A 68 -39.53 46.50 29.66
CA LEU A 68 -39.48 46.86 28.25
C LEU A 68 -39.32 48.37 28.03
N ALA A 69 -39.97 49.22 28.85
CA ALA A 69 -39.79 50.67 28.78
C ALA A 69 -38.39 51.11 29.19
N VAL A 70 -37.80 50.52 30.22
CA VAL A 70 -36.42 50.78 30.67
C VAL A 70 -35.44 50.27 29.60
N ALA A 71 -35.68 49.11 29.02
CA ALA A 71 -34.85 48.58 27.94
C ALA A 71 -34.90 49.46 26.68
N ALA A 72 -36.09 49.97 26.30
CA ALA A 72 -36.22 50.89 25.18
C ALA A 72 -35.48 52.22 25.42
N LEU A 73 -35.58 52.74 26.65
CA LEU A 73 -34.84 53.97 27.02
C LEU A 73 -33.33 53.73 27.03
N PHE A 74 -32.89 52.58 27.51
CA PHE A 74 -31.47 52.21 27.50
C PHE A 74 -30.94 52.04 26.08
N PHE A 75 -31.71 51.48 25.15
CA PHE A 75 -31.35 51.39 23.74
C PHE A 75 -31.35 52.76 23.04
N ALA A 76 -32.29 53.65 23.40
CA ALA A 76 -32.36 55.00 22.83
C ALA A 76 -31.23 55.93 23.30
N LEU A 77 -30.68 55.67 24.49
CA LEU A 77 -29.59 56.47 25.10
C LEU A 77 -28.20 55.87 24.85
N ARG A 78 -28.12 54.71 24.19
CA ARG A 78 -26.80 54.19 23.80
C ARG A 78 -26.11 55.14 22.83
N PRO A 79 -24.90 55.62 23.12
CA PRO A 79 -24.11 56.31 22.11
C PRO A 79 -23.97 55.34 20.91
N LYS A 80 -24.22 55.86 19.69
CA LYS A 80 -23.94 55.08 18.49
C LYS A 80 -22.44 54.79 18.53
N SER A 81 -22.11 53.49 18.68
CA SER A 81 -20.75 53.01 18.52
C SER A 81 -20.30 53.41 17.11
N GLU A 82 -19.22 54.16 17.03
CA GLU A 82 -18.51 54.32 15.74
C GLU A 82 -18.19 52.92 15.20
N PRO A 83 -18.31 52.71 13.88
CA PRO A 83 -17.91 51.44 13.29
C PRO A 83 -16.46 51.18 13.68
N GLU A 84 -16.26 50.07 14.36
CA GLU A 84 -14.92 49.53 14.67
C GLU A 84 -14.15 49.44 13.36
N PRO A 85 -12.90 49.92 13.30
CA PRO A 85 -12.10 49.80 12.08
C PRO A 85 -12.06 48.36 11.65
N GLU A 86 -12.46 48.04 10.42
CA GLU A 86 -12.32 46.68 9.87
C GLU A 86 -10.88 46.23 10.08
N GLU A 87 -10.66 45.23 10.88
CA GLU A 87 -9.36 44.54 10.97
C GLU A 87 -8.93 44.15 9.55
N PRO A 88 -7.69 44.43 9.17
CA PRO A 88 -7.20 43.97 7.87
C PRO A 88 -7.40 42.45 7.79
N PRO A 89 -7.81 41.93 6.62
CA PRO A 89 -8.04 40.51 6.45
C PRO A 89 -6.80 39.74 6.96
N ALA A 90 -7.06 38.75 7.84
CA ALA A 90 -6.01 37.90 8.36
C ALA A 90 -5.19 37.33 7.19
N PRO A 91 -3.86 37.33 7.28
CA PRO A 91 -3.03 36.74 6.23
C PRO A 91 -3.54 35.32 5.99
N PRO A 92 -3.55 34.84 4.73
CA PRO A 92 -3.98 33.49 4.42
C PRO A 92 -3.25 32.53 5.35
N ALA A 93 -3.99 31.63 5.98
CA ALA A 93 -3.42 30.61 6.84
C ALA A 93 -2.38 29.85 6.01
N VAL A 94 -1.13 29.90 6.44
CA VAL A 94 -0.07 29.06 5.86
C VAL A 94 -0.48 27.64 6.22
N GLU A 95 -0.96 26.89 5.23
CA GLU A 95 -1.23 25.45 5.43
C GLU A 95 0.07 24.79 5.88
N GLU A 96 0.07 24.26 7.08
CA GLU A 96 1.22 23.48 7.55
C GLU A 96 1.44 22.30 6.58
N PRO A 97 2.68 22.02 6.17
CA PRO A 97 2.95 20.94 5.25
C PRO A 97 2.46 19.61 5.86
N VAL A 98 1.70 18.85 5.10
CA VAL A 98 1.27 17.51 5.49
C VAL A 98 2.52 16.67 5.73
N THR A 99 2.64 16.09 6.92
CA THR A 99 3.75 15.20 7.27
C THR A 99 3.21 13.90 7.85
N PHE A 100 4.01 12.84 7.77
CA PHE A 100 3.67 11.55 8.39
C PHE A 100 4.88 10.94 9.09
N GLN A 101 4.60 10.13 10.11
CA GLN A 101 5.63 9.45 10.89
C GLN A 101 5.97 8.10 10.24
N PHE A 102 7.26 7.87 10.00
CA PHE A 102 7.80 6.59 9.56
C PHE A 102 8.99 6.19 10.45
N GLY A 103 8.79 5.24 11.35
CA GLY A 103 9.75 4.91 12.39
C GLY A 103 10.05 6.11 13.29
N ASP A 104 11.30 6.49 13.40
CA ASP A 104 11.80 7.68 14.10
C ASP A 104 11.90 8.94 13.24
N ARG A 105 11.51 8.85 11.94
CA ARG A 105 11.58 9.95 10.98
C ARG A 105 10.22 10.57 10.76
N VAL A 106 10.21 11.88 10.53
CA VAL A 106 9.07 12.64 10.00
C VAL A 106 9.34 12.89 8.52
N LEU A 107 8.45 12.41 7.65
CA LEU A 107 8.56 12.53 6.21
C LEU A 107 7.47 13.46 5.68
N THR A 108 7.77 14.14 4.58
CA THR A 108 6.81 14.93 3.81
C THR A 108 6.53 14.19 2.50
N PRO A 109 5.25 14.01 2.10
CA PRO A 109 4.93 13.44 0.80
C PRO A 109 5.62 14.22 -0.33
N LEU A 110 6.12 13.49 -1.33
CA LEU A 110 6.65 14.11 -2.52
C LEU A 110 5.54 14.82 -3.29
N GLU A 111 5.81 16.03 -3.77
CA GLU A 111 4.84 16.79 -4.57
C GLU A 111 4.50 16.04 -5.86
N GLY A 112 3.21 15.99 -6.21
CA GLY A 112 2.74 15.32 -7.42
C GLY A 112 2.50 13.81 -7.28
N MET A 113 2.87 13.20 -6.15
CA MET A 113 2.59 11.78 -5.91
C MET A 113 1.10 11.55 -5.66
N PRO A 114 0.47 10.57 -6.33
CA PRO A 114 -0.92 10.23 -6.08
C PRO A 114 -1.08 9.68 -4.66
N LEU A 115 -2.10 10.15 -3.96
CA LEU A 115 -2.47 9.60 -2.66
C LEU A 115 -3.12 8.22 -2.84
N ASN A 116 -3.06 7.41 -1.78
CA ASN A 116 -3.75 6.12 -1.75
C ASN A 116 -5.25 6.33 -2.02
N PRO A 117 -5.81 5.74 -3.10
CA PRO A 117 -7.20 5.92 -3.48
C PRO A 117 -8.18 5.01 -2.72
N TYR A 118 -7.69 4.21 -1.77
CA TYR A 118 -8.49 3.22 -1.06
C TYR A 118 -8.90 3.75 0.31
N ASP A 119 -10.19 3.74 0.58
CA ASP A 119 -10.75 4.14 1.87
C ASP A 119 -10.64 3.02 2.90
N ARG A 120 -10.39 3.39 4.16
CA ARG A 120 -10.27 2.43 5.27
C ARG A 120 -11.48 1.54 5.46
N ASP A 121 -12.67 2.08 5.27
CA ASP A 121 -13.94 1.37 5.47
C ASP A 121 -14.28 0.39 4.34
N GLY A 122 -13.52 0.41 3.24
CA GLY A 122 -13.59 -0.61 2.19
C GLY A 122 -12.85 -1.90 2.53
N PHE A 123 -11.97 -1.89 3.54
CA PHE A 123 -11.21 -3.07 3.94
C PHE A 123 -11.96 -3.93 4.95
N SER A 124 -11.91 -5.24 4.76
CA SER A 124 -12.48 -6.24 5.66
C SER A 124 -11.60 -7.50 5.68
N LEU A 125 -11.96 -8.44 6.57
CA LEU A 125 -11.36 -9.78 6.56
C LEU A 125 -12.40 -10.77 6.05
N ASP A 126 -11.98 -11.70 5.17
CA ASP A 126 -12.82 -12.81 4.76
C ASP A 126 -12.89 -13.90 5.86
N GLU A 127 -13.66 -14.97 5.62
CA GLU A 127 -13.82 -16.08 6.54
C GLU A 127 -12.50 -16.82 6.85
N LYS A 128 -11.48 -16.65 6.01
CA LYS A 128 -10.14 -17.23 6.16
C LYS A 128 -9.14 -16.27 6.81
N GLY A 129 -9.60 -15.06 7.18
CA GLY A 129 -8.77 -14.02 7.79
C GLY A 129 -7.89 -13.26 6.79
N ARG A 130 -8.14 -13.36 5.48
CA ARG A 130 -7.43 -12.59 4.46
C ARG A 130 -8.02 -11.20 4.36
N VAL A 131 -7.17 -10.19 4.16
CA VAL A 131 -7.61 -8.82 3.90
C VAL A 131 -8.27 -8.75 2.53
N THR A 132 -9.48 -8.20 2.49
CA THR A 132 -10.21 -7.92 1.24
C THR A 132 -10.55 -6.44 1.16
N TYR A 133 -10.86 -5.95 -0.03
CA TYR A 133 -11.35 -4.60 -0.25
C TYR A 133 -12.54 -4.64 -1.20
N GLU A 134 -13.63 -3.98 -0.79
CA GLU A 134 -14.78 -3.76 -1.67
C GLU A 134 -15.43 -2.42 -1.33
N LYS A 135 -15.37 -1.45 -2.25
CA LYS A 135 -16.02 -0.15 -2.15
C LYS A 135 -16.19 0.49 -3.51
N ASP A 136 -17.33 1.15 -3.74
CA ASP A 136 -17.65 1.90 -4.96
C ASP A 136 -17.43 1.11 -6.26
N GLY A 137 -17.78 -0.20 -6.23
CA GLY A 137 -17.61 -1.11 -7.36
C GLY A 137 -16.16 -1.56 -7.60
N LYS A 138 -15.20 -1.15 -6.78
CA LYS A 138 -13.84 -1.67 -6.79
C LYS A 138 -13.71 -2.84 -5.83
N ARG A 139 -13.19 -3.95 -6.32
CA ARG A 139 -12.90 -5.14 -5.50
C ARG A 139 -11.43 -5.52 -5.64
N ALA A 140 -10.81 -5.85 -4.51
CA ALA A 140 -9.47 -6.44 -4.53
C ALA A 140 -9.49 -7.83 -5.14
N ARG A 141 -8.47 -8.14 -5.91
CA ARG A 141 -8.11 -9.49 -6.35
C ARG A 141 -7.13 -10.07 -5.36
N THR A 142 -7.17 -11.39 -5.17
CA THR A 142 -6.27 -12.10 -4.26
C THR A 142 -5.25 -12.88 -5.07
N GLY A 143 -3.98 -12.69 -4.77
CA GLY A 143 -2.88 -13.39 -5.44
C GLY A 143 -1.89 -13.99 -4.46
N VAL A 144 -0.98 -14.78 -5.00
CA VAL A 144 0.20 -15.30 -4.31
C VAL A 144 1.46 -14.92 -5.06
N ASP A 145 2.56 -14.67 -4.34
CA ASP A 145 3.90 -14.66 -4.90
C ASP A 145 4.66 -15.91 -4.46
N VAL A 146 5.39 -16.52 -5.37
CA VAL A 146 6.05 -17.79 -5.10
C VAL A 146 7.39 -17.91 -5.81
N SER A 147 8.25 -18.76 -5.24
CA SER A 147 9.58 -19.10 -5.76
C SER A 147 9.90 -20.55 -5.38
N THR A 148 11.14 -20.97 -5.60
CA THR A 148 11.65 -22.27 -5.15
C THR A 148 11.47 -22.51 -3.64
N TYR A 149 11.30 -21.47 -2.83
CA TYR A 149 11.11 -21.61 -1.38
C TYR A 149 9.77 -22.26 -0.98
N GLN A 150 8.74 -22.13 -1.81
CA GLN A 150 7.46 -22.78 -1.61
C GLN A 150 7.46 -24.24 -2.04
N LYS A 151 8.54 -24.71 -2.70
CA LYS A 151 8.73 -26.08 -3.19
C LYS A 151 7.62 -26.48 -4.17
N GLU A 152 7.13 -27.72 -4.08
CA GLU A 152 6.03 -28.22 -4.91
C GLU A 152 4.68 -27.65 -4.46
N ILE A 153 3.91 -27.11 -5.41
CA ILE A 153 2.63 -26.44 -5.16
C ILE A 153 1.51 -27.17 -5.87
N ASN A 154 0.42 -27.41 -5.16
CA ASN A 154 -0.82 -27.91 -5.76
C ASN A 154 -1.65 -26.71 -6.29
N TRP A 155 -1.38 -26.33 -7.54
CA TRP A 155 -2.00 -25.16 -8.17
C TRP A 155 -3.52 -25.26 -8.31
N GLN A 156 -4.07 -26.46 -8.51
CA GLN A 156 -5.52 -26.66 -8.53
C GLN A 156 -6.16 -26.36 -7.17
N ALA A 157 -5.47 -26.71 -6.08
CA ALA A 157 -5.94 -26.36 -4.74
C ALA A 157 -5.82 -24.84 -4.48
N VAL A 158 -4.74 -24.20 -4.97
CA VAL A 158 -4.56 -22.75 -4.86
C VAL A 158 -5.68 -21.99 -5.59
N ALA A 159 -5.97 -22.33 -6.83
CA ALA A 159 -7.09 -21.76 -7.58
C ALA A 159 -8.44 -22.03 -6.92
N GLY A 160 -8.67 -23.29 -6.43
CA GLY A 160 -9.88 -23.69 -5.70
C GLY A 160 -10.07 -22.95 -4.37
N ASP A 161 -9.01 -22.38 -3.80
CA ASP A 161 -9.05 -21.55 -2.59
C ASP A 161 -9.49 -20.09 -2.86
N GLY A 162 -9.73 -19.73 -4.12
CA GLY A 162 -10.17 -18.39 -4.53
C GLY A 162 -9.02 -17.40 -4.78
N ILE A 163 -7.86 -17.93 -5.18
CA ILE A 163 -6.75 -17.12 -5.68
C ILE A 163 -7.00 -16.77 -7.14
N ASP A 164 -6.82 -15.52 -7.51
CA ASP A 164 -7.09 -14.99 -8.86
C ASP A 164 -5.84 -14.97 -9.74
N PHE A 165 -4.65 -14.79 -9.14
CA PHE A 165 -3.38 -14.66 -9.87
C PHE A 165 -2.17 -15.14 -9.07
N ALA A 166 -1.08 -15.39 -9.78
CA ALA A 166 0.22 -15.70 -9.19
C ALA A 166 1.32 -14.80 -9.78
N ILE A 167 2.26 -14.34 -8.94
CA ILE A 167 3.48 -13.67 -9.36
C ILE A 167 4.65 -14.60 -9.06
N LEU A 168 5.25 -15.15 -10.11
CA LEU A 168 6.24 -16.21 -10.01
C LEU A 168 7.65 -15.64 -10.08
N ARG A 169 8.56 -16.03 -9.17
CA ARG A 169 9.95 -15.71 -9.37
C ARG A 169 10.48 -16.41 -10.62
N LEU A 170 10.79 -15.63 -11.66
CA LEU A 170 11.39 -16.19 -12.85
C LEU A 170 12.85 -16.54 -12.60
N GLY A 171 13.58 -15.68 -11.90
CA GLY A 171 14.97 -15.88 -11.63
C GLY A 171 15.56 -14.81 -10.73
N TYR A 172 16.87 -14.79 -10.64
CA TYR A 172 17.60 -13.85 -9.80
C TYR A 172 18.99 -13.56 -10.35
N ARG A 173 19.55 -12.41 -9.94
CA ARG A 173 20.98 -12.15 -10.08
C ARG A 173 21.69 -12.51 -8.78
N GLY A 174 22.76 -13.30 -8.87
CA GLY A 174 23.60 -13.64 -7.73
C GLY A 174 24.20 -12.39 -7.08
N TYR A 175 24.11 -12.30 -5.77
CA TYR A 175 24.47 -11.09 -5.02
C TYR A 175 25.99 -10.88 -4.87
N THR A 176 26.83 -11.87 -5.19
CA THR A 176 28.30 -11.75 -5.20
C THR A 176 28.83 -11.52 -6.60
N GLU A 177 28.77 -12.54 -7.45
CA GLU A 177 29.38 -12.55 -8.80
C GLU A 177 28.46 -11.91 -9.87
N GLY A 178 27.18 -11.71 -9.58
CA GLY A 178 26.25 -11.06 -10.49
C GLY A 178 25.81 -11.91 -11.69
N GLY A 179 25.96 -13.23 -11.64
CA GLY A 179 25.43 -14.16 -12.63
C GLY A 179 23.90 -14.15 -12.63
N LEU A 180 23.26 -14.43 -13.79
CA LEU A 180 21.82 -14.56 -13.92
C LEU A 180 21.42 -16.04 -13.83
N PHE A 181 20.41 -16.35 -13.04
CA PHE A 181 19.95 -17.70 -12.78
C PHE A 181 18.43 -17.77 -12.91
N LEU A 182 17.95 -18.86 -13.51
CA LEU A 182 16.53 -19.20 -13.52
C LEU A 182 16.15 -19.78 -12.14
N ASP A 183 14.94 -19.50 -11.66
CA ASP A 183 14.39 -20.18 -10.49
C ASP A 183 14.08 -21.63 -10.85
N GLN A 184 14.58 -22.58 -10.04
CA GLN A 184 14.46 -24.03 -10.31
C GLN A 184 13.01 -24.53 -10.42
N THR A 185 12.06 -23.82 -9.85
CA THR A 185 10.65 -24.18 -9.88
C THR A 185 9.83 -23.35 -10.87
N PHE A 186 10.46 -22.39 -11.56
CA PHE A 186 9.74 -21.43 -12.40
C PHE A 186 8.87 -22.11 -13.46
N GLU A 187 9.45 -22.98 -14.26
CA GLU A 187 8.72 -23.65 -15.35
C GLU A 187 7.55 -24.50 -14.82
N ASN A 188 7.77 -25.26 -13.75
CA ASN A 188 6.73 -26.07 -13.12
C ASN A 188 5.61 -25.20 -12.52
N ASN A 189 5.99 -24.08 -11.87
CA ASN A 189 5.02 -23.14 -11.31
C ASN A 189 4.23 -22.43 -12.40
N LEU A 190 4.89 -21.98 -13.48
CA LEU A 190 4.23 -21.34 -14.61
C LEU A 190 3.20 -22.29 -15.25
N ARG A 191 3.63 -23.51 -15.58
CA ARG A 191 2.75 -24.53 -16.15
C ARG A 191 1.55 -24.81 -15.23
N GLY A 192 1.82 -25.09 -13.95
CA GLY A 192 0.79 -25.42 -12.98
C GLY A 192 -0.22 -24.28 -12.74
N ALA A 193 0.25 -23.03 -12.66
CA ALA A 193 -0.60 -21.87 -12.47
C ALA A 193 -1.50 -21.61 -13.70
N LEU A 194 -0.93 -21.68 -14.92
CA LEU A 194 -1.70 -21.52 -16.16
C LEU A 194 -2.72 -22.65 -16.34
N ASP A 195 -2.34 -23.91 -16.08
CA ASP A 195 -3.25 -25.08 -16.15
C ASP A 195 -4.38 -25.00 -15.11
N ALA A 196 -4.15 -24.30 -14.00
CA ALA A 196 -5.18 -24.02 -12.99
C ALA A 196 -6.05 -22.81 -13.34
N GLY A 197 -5.78 -22.11 -14.45
CA GLY A 197 -6.54 -20.95 -14.94
C GLY A 197 -6.24 -19.66 -14.19
N LEU A 198 -5.10 -19.57 -13.50
CA LEU A 198 -4.65 -18.33 -12.84
C LEU A 198 -4.05 -17.35 -13.86
N GLU A 199 -4.25 -16.07 -13.64
CA GLU A 199 -3.45 -15.04 -14.30
C GLU A 199 -2.02 -15.08 -13.75
N VAL A 200 -1.02 -14.97 -14.63
CA VAL A 200 0.38 -15.09 -14.22
C VAL A 200 1.15 -13.81 -14.56
N GLY A 201 1.81 -13.25 -13.55
CA GLY A 201 2.91 -12.32 -13.67
C GLY A 201 4.21 -12.96 -13.19
N VAL A 202 5.33 -12.27 -13.38
CA VAL A 202 6.63 -12.74 -12.94
C VAL A 202 7.41 -11.65 -12.23
N TYR A 203 8.35 -12.03 -11.38
CA TYR A 203 9.32 -11.11 -10.82
C TYR A 203 10.75 -11.65 -10.96
N PHE A 204 11.70 -10.74 -10.95
CA PHE A 204 13.12 -11.06 -10.97
C PHE A 204 13.81 -10.44 -9.76
N PHE A 205 14.43 -11.27 -8.92
CA PHE A 205 15.18 -10.78 -7.77
C PHE A 205 16.48 -10.16 -8.24
N SER A 206 16.47 -8.84 -8.33
CA SER A 206 17.56 -8.06 -8.91
C SER A 206 18.66 -7.76 -7.89
N GLN A 207 19.88 -7.85 -8.35
CA GLN A 207 21.05 -7.30 -7.68
C GLN A 207 21.88 -6.47 -8.68
N ALA A 208 21.20 -5.80 -9.62
CA ALA A 208 21.82 -4.90 -10.57
C ALA A 208 22.47 -3.70 -9.85
N VAL A 209 23.65 -3.32 -10.28
CA VAL A 209 24.41 -2.15 -9.81
C VAL A 209 24.59 -1.09 -10.91
N THR A 210 24.09 -1.35 -12.12
CA THR A 210 24.02 -0.39 -13.23
C THR A 210 22.73 -0.57 -14.02
N PRO A 211 22.24 0.49 -14.72
CA PRO A 211 21.10 0.37 -15.62
C PRO A 211 21.24 -0.69 -16.69
N GLU A 212 22.45 -0.89 -17.25
CA GLU A 212 22.75 -1.89 -18.28
C GLU A 212 22.58 -3.32 -17.74
N GLU A 213 22.90 -3.53 -16.46
CA GLU A 213 22.65 -4.81 -15.80
C GLU A 213 21.14 -5.06 -15.61
N ALA A 214 20.38 -4.04 -15.24
CA ALA A 214 18.94 -4.15 -15.12
C ALA A 214 18.26 -4.40 -16.49
N GLU A 215 18.74 -3.77 -17.57
CA GLU A 215 18.31 -4.10 -18.93
C GLU A 215 18.64 -5.54 -19.31
N ALA A 216 19.80 -6.06 -18.88
CA ALA A 216 20.19 -7.46 -19.13
C ALA A 216 19.28 -8.44 -18.36
N GLU A 217 18.87 -8.10 -17.13
CA GLU A 217 17.87 -8.87 -16.37
C GLU A 217 16.51 -8.91 -17.10
N ALA A 218 16.03 -7.75 -17.56
CA ALA A 218 14.81 -7.68 -18.35
C ALA A 218 14.90 -8.48 -19.65
N ALA A 219 16.03 -8.42 -20.37
CA ALA A 219 16.25 -9.23 -21.56
C ALA A 219 16.28 -10.74 -21.26
N TYR A 220 16.86 -11.13 -20.13
CA TYR A 220 16.87 -12.52 -19.66
C TYR A 220 15.43 -13.04 -19.43
N ILE A 221 14.61 -12.23 -18.78
CA ILE A 221 13.19 -12.54 -18.56
C ILE A 221 12.47 -12.73 -19.90
N LEU A 222 12.56 -11.73 -20.80
CA LEU A 222 11.87 -11.75 -22.09
C LEU A 222 12.22 -12.98 -22.92
N ASN A 223 13.49 -13.41 -22.88
CA ASN A 223 13.91 -14.65 -23.54
C ASN A 223 13.30 -15.89 -22.86
N ALA A 224 13.25 -15.92 -21.53
CA ALA A 224 12.74 -17.08 -20.78
C ALA A 224 11.22 -17.26 -20.90
N ILE A 225 10.46 -16.19 -21.15
CA ILE A 225 9.00 -16.25 -21.32
C ILE A 225 8.56 -16.24 -22.80
N GLU A 226 9.47 -16.35 -23.74
CA GLU A 226 9.13 -16.38 -25.17
C GLU A 226 8.13 -17.52 -25.46
N GLY A 227 6.98 -17.16 -26.02
CA GLY A 227 5.91 -18.12 -26.30
C GLY A 227 5.03 -18.51 -25.11
N CYS A 228 5.28 -17.94 -23.91
CA CYS A 228 4.45 -18.16 -22.75
C CYS A 228 3.31 -17.13 -22.65
N GLU A 229 2.19 -17.52 -22.02
CA GLU A 229 1.08 -16.61 -21.73
C GLU A 229 1.30 -15.89 -20.39
N ILE A 230 1.97 -14.72 -20.42
CA ILE A 230 2.15 -13.85 -19.27
C ILE A 230 1.21 -12.66 -19.44
N THR A 231 0.17 -12.60 -18.61
CA THR A 231 -0.87 -11.54 -18.64
C THR A 231 -0.77 -10.57 -17.47
N GLY A 232 -0.09 -10.98 -16.40
CA GLY A 232 0.23 -10.14 -15.25
C GLY A 232 1.47 -9.29 -15.45
N PRO A 233 1.86 -8.50 -14.43
CA PRO A 233 3.04 -7.64 -14.48
C PRO A 233 4.35 -8.43 -14.49
N ILE A 234 5.40 -7.78 -15.01
CA ILE A 234 6.79 -8.23 -14.90
C ILE A 234 7.50 -7.25 -13.94
N ALA A 235 7.87 -7.74 -12.76
CA ALA A 235 8.33 -6.89 -11.68
C ALA A 235 9.84 -6.93 -11.48
N PHE A 236 10.43 -5.73 -11.34
CA PHE A 236 11.76 -5.52 -10.80
C PHE A 236 11.68 -5.61 -9.27
N ASP A 237 12.36 -6.59 -8.68
CA ASP A 237 12.38 -6.84 -7.24
C ASP A 237 13.81 -6.70 -6.72
N TRP A 238 14.15 -5.52 -6.20
CA TRP A 238 15.43 -5.27 -5.58
C TRP A 238 15.28 -5.12 -4.08
N GLU A 239 15.99 -5.97 -3.34
CA GLU A 239 16.04 -5.89 -1.89
C GLU A 239 17.49 -5.93 -1.39
N PRO A 240 17.81 -5.24 -0.28
CA PRO A 240 19.13 -5.32 0.31
C PRO A 240 19.40 -6.72 0.84
N ILE A 241 20.60 -7.23 0.59
CA ILE A 241 21.06 -8.48 1.17
C ILE A 241 21.41 -8.25 2.65
N ALA A 242 21.21 -9.27 3.48
CA ALA A 242 21.50 -9.19 4.90
C ALA A 242 22.96 -8.78 5.16
N PRO A 243 23.23 -7.90 6.13
CA PRO A 243 24.57 -7.41 6.44
C PRO A 243 25.57 -8.55 6.69
N GLY A 244 26.80 -8.38 6.20
CA GLY A 244 27.89 -9.35 6.37
C GLY A 244 28.03 -10.36 5.24
N ASN A 245 27.16 -10.35 4.24
CA ASN A 245 27.25 -11.22 3.07
C ASN A 245 28.12 -10.63 1.93
N ASN A 246 28.66 -9.43 2.09
CA ASN A 246 29.47 -8.72 1.09
C ASN A 246 28.76 -8.64 -0.29
N ALA A 247 27.52 -8.19 -0.26
CA ALA A 247 26.74 -8.09 -1.48
C ALA A 247 27.29 -6.99 -2.40
N ARG A 248 27.26 -7.24 -3.70
CA ARG A 248 27.65 -6.28 -4.73
C ARG A 248 26.85 -4.98 -4.69
N THR A 249 25.66 -5.04 -4.10
CA THR A 249 24.73 -3.90 -3.90
C THR A 249 24.92 -3.19 -2.56
N ASP A 250 25.89 -3.61 -1.73
CA ASP A 250 26.21 -2.93 -0.48
C ASP A 250 26.63 -1.47 -0.78
N GLY A 251 25.91 -0.51 -0.17
CA GLY A 251 26.17 0.91 -0.38
C GLY A 251 25.74 1.47 -1.74
N LEU A 252 24.91 0.74 -2.50
CA LEU A 252 24.39 1.23 -3.77
C LEU A 252 23.66 2.57 -3.57
N ASP A 253 24.01 3.55 -4.42
CA ASP A 253 23.40 4.87 -4.41
C ASP A 253 21.91 4.81 -4.84
N ASN A 254 21.08 5.65 -4.21
CA ASN A 254 19.63 5.69 -4.47
C ASN A 254 19.30 6.08 -5.92
N ASP A 255 20.05 7.04 -6.48
CA ASP A 255 19.84 7.45 -7.87
C ASP A 255 20.19 6.32 -8.85
N VAL A 256 21.22 5.52 -8.53
CA VAL A 256 21.58 4.35 -9.34
C VAL A 256 20.46 3.31 -9.26
N LEU A 257 19.94 3.04 -8.06
CA LEU A 257 18.84 2.09 -7.87
C LEU A 257 17.59 2.51 -8.67
N THR A 258 17.19 3.79 -8.58
CA THR A 258 16.05 4.32 -9.36
C THR A 258 16.28 4.16 -10.86
N ARG A 259 17.50 4.51 -11.37
CA ARG A 259 17.83 4.32 -12.79
C ARG A 259 17.82 2.85 -13.22
N CYS A 260 18.23 1.91 -12.35
CA CYS A 260 18.11 0.48 -12.63
C CYS A 260 16.65 0.07 -12.81
N ALA A 261 15.77 0.47 -11.88
CA ALA A 261 14.34 0.18 -11.96
C ALA A 261 13.72 0.75 -13.26
N ASN A 262 14.06 2.00 -13.60
CA ASN A 262 13.57 2.65 -14.82
C ASN A 262 14.06 1.98 -16.09
N ALA A 263 15.31 1.59 -16.14
CA ALA A 263 15.89 0.88 -17.30
C ALA A 263 15.23 -0.49 -17.51
N PHE A 264 15.02 -1.24 -16.43
CA PHE A 264 14.27 -2.49 -16.45
C PHE A 264 12.84 -2.28 -16.97
N CYS A 265 12.10 -1.34 -16.36
CA CYS A 265 10.71 -1.05 -16.71
C CYS A 265 10.58 -0.62 -18.18
N ALA A 266 11.43 0.27 -18.66
CA ALA A 266 11.42 0.72 -20.05
C ALA A 266 11.66 -0.44 -21.04
N LYS A 267 12.52 -1.40 -20.69
CA LYS A 267 12.79 -2.57 -21.52
C LYS A 267 11.59 -3.52 -21.58
N ILE A 268 10.92 -3.75 -20.44
CA ILE A 268 9.72 -4.59 -20.34
C ILE A 268 8.55 -3.95 -21.09
N GLU A 269 8.32 -2.63 -20.89
CA GLU A 269 7.28 -1.88 -21.57
C GLU A 269 7.51 -1.86 -23.10
N GLY A 270 8.75 -1.65 -23.53
CA GLY A 270 9.13 -1.68 -24.94
C GLY A 270 8.88 -3.02 -25.63
N ALA A 271 8.78 -4.11 -24.87
CA ALA A 271 8.40 -5.43 -25.35
C ALA A 271 6.89 -5.70 -25.31
N GLY A 272 6.09 -4.75 -24.82
CA GLY A 272 4.61 -4.83 -24.78
C GLY A 272 4.04 -5.46 -23.51
N TYR A 273 4.85 -5.66 -22.47
CA TYR A 273 4.39 -6.13 -21.17
C TYR A 273 4.19 -4.97 -20.19
N THR A 274 3.43 -5.22 -19.12
CA THR A 274 3.23 -4.26 -18.03
C THR A 274 4.40 -4.35 -17.04
N PRO A 275 5.25 -3.33 -16.91
CA PRO A 275 6.30 -3.31 -15.92
C PRO A 275 5.74 -3.01 -14.52
N ALA A 276 6.45 -3.48 -13.50
CA ALA A 276 6.20 -3.14 -12.10
C ALA A 276 7.52 -3.04 -11.33
N VAL A 277 7.50 -2.34 -10.20
CA VAL A 277 8.59 -2.32 -9.23
C VAL A 277 8.04 -2.74 -7.89
N TYR A 278 8.63 -3.79 -7.31
CA TYR A 278 8.34 -4.19 -5.94
C TYR A 278 9.16 -3.35 -4.97
N PHE A 279 8.54 -2.87 -3.93
CA PHE A 279 9.21 -2.28 -2.77
C PHE A 279 8.36 -2.37 -1.50
N ASN A 280 9.02 -2.54 -0.37
CA ASN A 280 8.41 -2.33 0.93
C ASN A 280 8.43 -0.84 1.30
N GLN A 281 7.74 -0.45 2.40
CA GLN A 281 7.66 0.95 2.83
C GLN A 281 9.04 1.62 2.97
N SER A 282 10.03 0.89 3.51
CA SER A 282 11.37 1.43 3.71
C SER A 282 12.07 1.76 2.39
N LEU A 283 11.99 0.86 1.42
CA LEU A 283 12.56 1.08 0.09
C LEU A 283 11.85 2.22 -0.63
N GLY A 284 10.51 2.22 -0.65
CA GLY A 284 9.72 3.26 -1.30
C GLY A 284 9.95 4.65 -0.72
N TYR A 285 10.04 4.78 0.61
CA TYR A 285 10.21 6.09 1.24
C TYR A 285 11.66 6.59 1.30
N LEU A 286 12.65 5.70 1.28
CA LEU A 286 14.04 6.05 1.60
C LEU A 286 15.04 5.75 0.48
N ARG A 287 14.67 4.94 -0.49
CA ARG A 287 15.61 4.44 -1.50
C ARG A 287 15.23 4.82 -2.93
N TYR A 288 13.96 4.76 -3.30
CA TYR A 288 13.50 5.12 -4.64
C TYR A 288 13.09 6.59 -4.74
N ASP A 289 13.38 7.24 -5.85
CA ASP A 289 12.68 8.47 -6.24
C ASP A 289 11.42 8.11 -7.03
N LEU A 290 10.29 8.08 -6.34
CA LEU A 290 9.00 7.67 -6.93
C LEU A 290 8.40 8.69 -7.90
N ARG A 291 9.11 9.81 -8.20
CA ARG A 291 8.69 10.81 -9.19
C ARG A 291 9.19 10.47 -10.59
N GLU A 292 10.18 9.62 -10.69
CA GLU A 292 10.76 9.12 -11.93
C GLU A 292 10.13 7.78 -12.32
#